data_aafee61c3730f93c003098b71b645014
#
_entry.id   aafee61c3730f93c003098b71b645014
#
_cell.length_a   1.000
_cell.length_b   1.000
_cell.length_c   1.000
_cell.angle_alpha   90.00
_cell.angle_beta   90.00
_cell.angle_gamma   90.00
#
_symmetry.space_group_name_H-M   'P 1'
#
loop_
_entity.id
_entity.type
_entity.pdbx_description
1 polymer ?
#
loop_
_entity_poly.entity_id
_entity_poly.type
_entity_poly.pdbx_seq_one_letter_code
_entity_poly.pdbx_strand_id
1 'polypeptide(L)'
;MNKVFLFLVFSILTFHVMAQEKIVQTAGREQLGGFAPKFAELNDDVLFGEVWSRTDKLGLRDRSLVTITSLISQGITDSSLIFHFQSAKNNGITRTEIAEIITHIGFYAGWPKAWAAFRLAKDVWVEDTTGSDDKSVFQRGMIFPIGEPNTAYAQYFTGNSYLARISTSQLPFVNVTFEPRCRNNWHIHNATKGGGQMLVGVAGRGWYQEEGKPAQEILPGTVIHAPAGVKHWHGAAADSWFAHLAFEVPGENTSNEWLEPIADEEYDKLQR
;
A
#
# COMPACT_ATOMS: atom_id res chain seq x y z
N MET A 1 -35.52 -57.78 6.19
CA MET A 1 -34.41 -57.26 7.01
C MET A 1 -33.40 -56.59 6.08
N ASN A 2 -33.56 -55.28 5.85
CA ASN A 2 -32.65 -54.50 5.01
C ASN A 2 -31.59 -53.83 5.89
N LYS A 3 -30.34 -54.19 5.69
CA LYS A 3 -29.19 -53.56 6.37
C LYS A 3 -28.79 -52.34 5.52
N VAL A 4 -29.00 -51.13 6.09
CA VAL A 4 -28.48 -49.89 5.52
C VAL A 4 -27.05 -49.75 5.99
N PHE A 5 -26.09 -49.75 5.06
CA PHE A 5 -24.68 -49.41 5.30
C PHE A 5 -24.51 -47.90 5.20
N LEU A 6 -24.24 -47.29 6.35
CA LEU A 6 -23.91 -45.86 6.42
C LEU A 6 -22.40 -45.68 6.14
N PHE A 7 -22.06 -45.15 4.94
CA PHE A 7 -20.68 -44.75 4.63
C PHE A 7 -20.41 -43.37 5.24
N LEU A 8 -19.61 -43.33 6.33
CA LEU A 8 -19.04 -42.09 6.82
C LEU A 8 -17.86 -41.71 5.92
N VAL A 9 -18.06 -40.66 5.09
CA VAL A 9 -16.96 -40.01 4.33
C VAL A 9 -16.24 -39.06 5.27
N PHE A 10 -15.05 -39.46 5.74
CA PHE A 10 -14.15 -38.58 6.47
C PHE A 10 -13.46 -37.68 5.45
N SER A 11 -13.89 -36.41 5.33
CA SER A 11 -13.20 -35.39 4.58
C SER A 11 -11.96 -34.95 5.36
N ILE A 12 -10.78 -35.42 4.95
CA ILE A 12 -9.49 -34.96 5.50
C ILE A 12 -9.23 -33.58 4.88
N LEU A 13 -9.53 -32.51 5.64
CA LEU A 13 -9.02 -31.17 5.32
C LEU A 13 -7.50 -31.21 5.50
N THR A 14 -6.75 -31.33 4.42
CA THR A 14 -5.32 -31.09 4.41
C THR A 14 -5.09 -29.58 4.49
N PHE A 15 -4.78 -29.08 5.67
CA PHE A 15 -4.21 -27.75 5.83
C PHE A 15 -2.83 -27.75 5.18
N HIS A 16 -2.72 -27.18 3.99
CA HIS A 16 -1.43 -26.82 3.45
C HIS A 16 -0.89 -25.64 4.28
N VAL A 17 -0.05 -25.95 5.24
CA VAL A 17 0.82 -24.94 5.85
C VAL A 17 1.78 -24.52 4.73
N MET A 18 1.54 -23.37 4.13
CA MET A 18 2.48 -22.74 3.22
C MET A 18 3.75 -22.50 4.03
N ALA A 19 4.82 -23.21 3.69
CA ALA A 19 6.11 -22.98 4.32
C ALA A 19 6.52 -21.53 4.02
N GLN A 20 6.81 -20.78 5.07
CA GLN A 20 7.24 -19.40 4.96
C GLN A 20 8.55 -19.36 4.18
N GLU A 21 8.59 -18.57 3.10
CA GLU A 21 9.78 -18.42 2.26
C GLU A 21 10.90 -17.77 3.08
N LYS A 22 12.04 -18.46 3.19
CA LYS A 22 13.19 -17.95 3.94
C LYS A 22 13.93 -16.90 3.12
N ILE A 23 14.30 -15.82 3.77
CA ILE A 23 15.20 -14.82 3.19
C ILE A 23 16.58 -15.47 3.03
N VAL A 24 17.09 -15.47 1.81
CA VAL A 24 18.45 -15.94 1.51
C VAL A 24 19.38 -14.74 1.45
N GLN A 25 20.39 -14.73 2.32
CA GLN A 25 21.46 -13.73 2.34
C GLN A 25 22.80 -14.45 2.23
N THR A 26 23.71 -13.89 1.44
CA THR A 26 25.05 -14.43 1.17
C THR A 26 26.16 -13.42 1.48
N ALA A 27 25.82 -12.17 1.76
CA ALA A 27 26.79 -11.09 1.94
C ALA A 27 27.83 -11.35 3.07
N GLY A 28 27.41 -12.03 4.14
CA GLY A 28 28.32 -12.41 5.21
C GLY A 28 29.40 -13.37 4.72
N ARG A 29 29.00 -14.40 3.97
CA ARG A 29 29.94 -15.38 3.39
C ARG A 29 30.83 -14.77 2.32
N GLU A 30 30.27 -13.95 1.45
CA GLU A 30 31.02 -13.29 0.37
C GLU A 30 32.09 -12.33 0.90
N GLN A 31 31.77 -11.56 1.94
CA GLN A 31 32.68 -10.52 2.45
C GLN A 31 33.61 -11.03 3.53
N LEU A 32 33.14 -11.91 4.41
CA LEU A 32 33.83 -12.29 5.62
C LEU A 32 34.04 -13.80 5.78
N GLY A 33 33.49 -14.63 4.89
CA GLY A 33 33.54 -16.09 5.03
C GLY A 33 34.94 -16.66 5.16
N GLY A 34 35.94 -16.07 4.48
CA GLY A 34 37.36 -16.47 4.59
C GLY A 34 38.05 -16.00 5.86
N PHE A 35 37.56 -14.94 6.50
CA PHE A 35 38.18 -14.34 7.68
C PHE A 35 37.44 -14.70 8.98
N ALA A 36 36.12 -14.64 8.96
CA ALA A 36 35.23 -14.87 10.10
C ALA A 36 34.05 -15.78 9.75
N PRO A 37 34.28 -17.07 9.43
CA PRO A 37 33.26 -17.97 8.88
C PRO A 37 32.07 -18.15 9.81
N LYS A 38 32.27 -18.16 11.13
CA LYS A 38 31.15 -18.27 12.09
C LYS A 38 30.33 -17.03 12.17
N PHE A 39 30.90 -15.85 12.04
CA PHE A 39 30.17 -14.60 11.96
C PHE A 39 29.33 -14.56 10.68
N ALA A 40 29.90 -14.95 9.53
CA ALA A 40 29.21 -15.02 8.25
C ALA A 40 28.02 -15.97 8.29
N GLU A 41 28.17 -17.17 8.87
CA GLU A 41 27.09 -18.13 9.10
C GLU A 41 25.97 -17.52 9.96
N LEU A 42 26.30 -16.89 11.08
CA LEU A 42 25.30 -16.28 11.97
C LEU A 42 24.56 -15.12 11.29
N ASN A 43 25.28 -14.32 10.49
CA ASN A 43 24.65 -13.24 9.71
C ASN A 43 23.68 -13.79 8.67
N ASP A 44 24.14 -14.72 7.84
CA ASP A 44 23.36 -15.16 6.67
C ASP A 44 22.24 -16.12 7.08
N ASP A 45 22.54 -17.13 7.89
CA ASP A 45 21.57 -18.19 8.19
C ASP A 45 20.65 -17.86 9.37
N VAL A 46 21.20 -17.25 10.43
CA VAL A 46 20.43 -17.01 11.66
C VAL A 46 19.76 -15.64 11.59
N LEU A 47 20.52 -14.56 11.40
CA LEU A 47 19.91 -13.23 11.37
C LEU A 47 18.91 -13.10 10.22
N PHE A 48 19.33 -13.35 8.98
CA PHE A 48 18.43 -13.21 7.84
C PHE A 48 17.57 -14.46 7.62
N GLY A 49 18.16 -15.64 7.59
CA GLY A 49 17.47 -16.89 7.31
C GLY A 49 16.45 -17.33 8.36
N GLU A 50 16.62 -16.92 9.63
CA GLU A 50 15.68 -17.26 10.70
C GLU A 50 14.95 -16.04 11.25
N VAL A 51 15.69 -15.01 11.75
CA VAL A 51 15.06 -13.87 12.44
C VAL A 51 14.28 -12.98 11.49
N TRP A 52 14.89 -12.53 10.39
CA TRP A 52 14.23 -11.69 9.41
C TRP A 52 13.12 -12.43 8.63
N SER A 53 13.26 -13.73 8.48
CA SER A 53 12.25 -14.56 7.82
C SER A 53 10.95 -14.76 8.61
N ARG A 54 10.89 -14.34 9.88
CA ARG A 54 9.67 -14.43 10.72
C ARG A 54 8.68 -13.31 10.39
N THR A 55 8.28 -13.22 9.13
CA THR A 55 7.41 -12.13 8.63
C THR A 55 5.97 -12.25 9.13
N ASP A 56 5.55 -13.42 9.62
CA ASP A 56 4.29 -13.66 10.31
C ASP A 56 4.24 -13.05 11.72
N LYS A 57 5.39 -12.73 12.32
CA LYS A 57 5.49 -12.11 13.66
C LYS A 57 5.74 -10.62 13.58
N LEU A 58 6.59 -10.19 12.65
CA LEU A 58 6.91 -8.79 12.41
C LEU A 58 7.28 -8.64 10.94
N GLY A 59 6.55 -7.81 10.20
CA GLY A 59 6.75 -7.56 8.78
C GLY A 59 8.13 -6.97 8.46
N LEU A 60 8.60 -7.14 7.22
CA LEU A 60 9.92 -6.65 6.78
C LEU A 60 10.02 -5.12 6.91
N ARG A 61 8.93 -4.41 6.65
CA ARG A 61 8.83 -2.96 6.80
C ARG A 61 9.13 -2.53 8.24
N ASP A 62 8.46 -3.15 9.21
CA ASP A 62 8.60 -2.80 10.62
C ASP A 62 9.98 -3.24 11.16
N ARG A 63 10.52 -4.37 10.67
CA ARG A 63 11.91 -4.77 10.99
C ARG A 63 12.90 -3.73 10.50
N SER A 64 12.73 -3.22 9.27
CA SER A 64 13.56 -2.15 8.73
C SER A 64 13.47 -0.88 9.59
N LEU A 65 12.24 -0.50 9.99
CA LEU A 65 12.01 0.67 10.86
C LEU A 65 12.74 0.53 12.21
N VAL A 66 12.60 -0.61 12.86
CA VAL A 66 13.30 -0.90 14.14
C VAL A 66 14.80 -0.86 13.95
N THR A 67 15.32 -1.47 12.88
CA THR A 67 16.75 -1.53 12.60
C THR A 67 17.36 -0.14 12.36
N ILE A 68 16.76 0.65 11.44
CA ILE A 68 17.30 2.00 11.15
C ILE A 68 17.19 2.93 12.36
N THR A 69 16.09 2.85 13.12
CA THR A 69 15.94 3.63 14.35
C THR A 69 17.01 3.27 15.38
N SER A 70 17.28 1.97 15.56
CA SER A 70 18.29 1.48 16.47
C SER A 70 19.69 1.96 16.05
N LEU A 71 20.05 1.85 14.77
CA LEU A 71 21.35 2.25 14.25
C LEU A 71 21.58 3.77 14.40
N ILE A 72 20.61 4.58 13.99
CA ILE A 72 20.69 6.04 14.13
C ILE A 72 20.85 6.44 15.61
N SER A 73 20.08 5.83 16.50
CA SER A 73 20.11 6.12 17.93
C SER A 73 21.48 5.80 18.56
N GLN A 74 22.15 4.77 18.08
CA GLN A 74 23.50 4.42 18.49
C GLN A 74 24.59 5.32 17.86
N GLY A 75 24.23 6.12 16.85
CA GLY A 75 25.18 6.98 16.12
C GLY A 75 25.91 6.25 14.99
N ILE A 76 25.41 5.09 14.58
CA ILE A 76 25.91 4.38 13.40
C ILE A 76 25.32 5.06 12.17
N THR A 77 26.09 5.98 11.60
CA THR A 77 25.69 6.84 10.47
C THR A 77 26.75 6.83 9.36
N ASP A 78 27.34 5.67 9.13
CA ASP A 78 28.28 5.38 8.06
C ASP A 78 27.62 4.61 6.90
N SER A 79 28.42 4.03 6.02
CA SER A 79 27.95 3.27 4.86
C SER A 79 27.08 2.06 5.21
N SER A 80 27.17 1.52 6.42
CA SER A 80 26.31 0.41 6.85
C SER A 80 24.83 0.84 6.97
N LEU A 81 24.58 2.09 7.37
CA LEU A 81 23.23 2.65 7.41
C LEU A 81 22.63 2.78 6.01
N ILE A 82 23.44 3.03 4.96
CA ILE A 82 22.95 3.11 3.57
C ILE A 82 22.32 1.77 3.16
N PHE A 83 22.96 0.65 3.48
CA PHE A 83 22.39 -0.68 3.21
C PHE A 83 21.01 -0.86 3.87
N HIS A 84 20.90 -0.47 5.13
CA HIS A 84 19.63 -0.57 5.86
C HIS A 84 18.57 0.42 5.36
N PHE A 85 18.96 1.61 4.91
CA PHE A 85 18.06 2.54 4.22
C PHE A 85 17.58 1.97 2.90
N GLN A 86 18.46 1.36 2.09
CA GLN A 86 18.05 0.71 0.85
C GLN A 86 17.07 -0.44 1.12
N SER A 87 17.35 -1.26 2.14
CA SER A 87 16.42 -2.31 2.56
C SER A 87 15.08 -1.74 3.03
N ALA A 88 15.10 -0.64 3.78
CA ALA A 88 13.89 0.04 4.25
C ALA A 88 13.05 0.59 3.07
N LYS A 89 13.70 1.23 2.09
CA LYS A 89 13.06 1.67 0.83
C LYS A 89 12.42 0.49 0.10
N ASN A 90 13.16 -0.60 -0.08
CA ASN A 90 12.67 -1.82 -0.74
C ASN A 90 11.51 -2.48 0.02
N ASN A 91 11.47 -2.35 1.33
CA ASN A 91 10.41 -2.86 2.20
C ASN A 91 9.24 -1.87 2.39
N GLY A 92 9.18 -0.80 1.57
CA GLY A 92 8.03 0.09 1.46
C GLY A 92 8.05 1.30 2.38
N ILE A 93 9.17 1.68 3.00
CA ILE A 93 9.30 2.97 3.69
C ILE A 93 9.49 4.07 2.65
N THR A 94 8.56 4.99 2.58
CA THR A 94 8.53 6.09 1.62
C THR A 94 9.51 7.22 2.00
N ARG A 95 9.78 8.13 1.04
CA ARG A 95 10.59 9.34 1.28
C ARG A 95 10.00 10.23 2.37
N THR A 96 8.68 10.41 2.37
CA THR A 96 7.99 11.20 3.39
C THR A 96 8.11 10.55 4.77
N GLU A 97 7.88 9.24 4.84
CA GLU A 97 7.97 8.51 6.10
C GLU A 97 9.39 8.53 6.68
N ILE A 98 10.43 8.29 5.85
CA ILE A 98 11.79 8.33 6.38
C ILE A 98 12.18 9.72 6.88
N ALA A 99 11.68 10.78 6.25
CA ALA A 99 11.90 12.14 6.72
C ALA A 99 11.25 12.36 8.10
N GLU A 100 10.01 11.93 8.30
CA GLU A 100 9.32 12.01 9.59
C GLU A 100 9.98 11.12 10.65
N ILE A 101 10.40 9.90 10.30
CA ILE A 101 11.10 8.98 11.19
C ILE A 101 12.40 9.62 11.71
N ILE A 102 13.23 10.16 10.83
CA ILE A 102 14.51 10.80 11.23
C ILE A 102 14.23 12.06 12.04
N THR A 103 13.24 12.86 11.66
CA THR A 103 12.82 14.04 12.43
C THR A 103 12.43 13.64 13.85
N HIS A 104 11.59 12.63 14.00
CA HIS A 104 11.16 12.12 15.30
C HIS A 104 12.35 11.61 16.12
N ILE A 105 13.23 10.81 15.54
CA ILE A 105 14.47 10.31 16.19
C ILE A 105 15.34 11.46 16.69
N GLY A 106 15.37 12.60 15.98
CA GLY A 106 16.14 13.78 16.39
C GLY A 106 15.84 14.26 17.80
N PHE A 107 14.59 14.14 18.26
CA PHE A 107 14.18 14.52 19.62
C PHE A 107 14.61 13.50 20.70
N TYR A 108 14.81 12.24 20.35
CA TYR A 108 15.14 11.16 21.28
C TYR A 108 16.64 10.80 21.26
N ALA A 109 17.28 10.90 20.10
CA ALA A 109 18.68 10.51 19.90
C ALA A 109 19.64 11.70 19.68
N GLY A 110 19.09 12.90 19.44
CA GLY A 110 19.79 14.17 19.27
C GLY A 110 20.01 14.58 17.81
N TRP A 111 19.94 15.90 17.56
CA TRP A 111 20.05 16.52 16.24
C TRP A 111 21.28 16.13 15.42
N PRO A 112 22.51 16.04 15.98
CA PRO A 112 23.66 15.68 15.17
C PRO A 112 23.53 14.32 14.48
N LYS A 113 22.90 13.34 15.13
CA LYS A 113 22.64 12.02 14.57
C LYS A 113 21.57 12.07 13.48
N ALA A 114 20.51 12.83 13.70
CA ALA A 114 19.47 13.04 12.69
C ALA A 114 20.03 13.72 11.44
N TRP A 115 20.86 14.77 11.57
CA TRP A 115 21.53 15.40 10.44
C TRP A 115 22.44 14.45 9.67
N ALA A 116 23.21 13.59 10.37
CA ALA A 116 24.04 12.59 9.73
C ALA A 116 23.18 11.57 8.96
N ALA A 117 22.10 11.09 9.55
CA ALA A 117 21.17 10.17 8.91
C ALA A 117 20.50 10.80 7.67
N PHE A 118 20.05 12.07 7.74
CA PHE A 118 19.46 12.77 6.59
C PHE A 118 20.42 12.89 5.41
N ARG A 119 21.72 13.13 5.65
CA ARG A 119 22.71 13.17 4.54
C ARG A 119 22.72 11.86 3.77
N LEU A 120 22.69 10.72 4.45
CA LEU A 120 22.67 9.40 3.81
C LEU A 120 21.28 9.06 3.22
N ALA A 121 20.20 9.43 3.90
CA ALA A 121 18.85 9.17 3.42
C ALA A 121 18.57 9.86 2.08
N LYS A 122 19.06 11.08 1.87
CA LYS A 122 18.91 11.82 0.60
C LYS A 122 19.50 11.07 -0.59
N ASP A 123 20.58 10.33 -0.40
CA ASP A 123 21.22 9.56 -1.46
C ASP A 123 20.47 8.27 -1.80
N VAL A 124 19.65 7.76 -0.87
CA VAL A 124 18.81 6.57 -1.05
C VAL A 124 17.43 6.92 -1.61
N TRP A 125 16.78 7.94 -1.04
CA TRP A 125 15.47 8.44 -1.52
C TRP A 125 15.66 9.67 -2.41
N VAL A 126 16.41 9.51 -3.51
CA VAL A 126 16.55 10.55 -4.55
C VAL A 126 15.17 10.87 -5.10
N GLU A 127 14.94 12.11 -5.51
CA GLU A 127 13.75 12.45 -6.29
C GLU A 127 13.86 11.78 -7.66
N ASP A 128 13.10 10.72 -7.88
CA ASP A 128 12.93 10.17 -9.20
C ASP A 128 12.07 11.13 -10.02
N THR A 129 12.73 11.92 -10.86
CA THR A 129 12.07 12.74 -11.88
C THR A 129 11.50 11.91 -13.03
N THR A 130 11.64 10.59 -12.97
CA THR A 130 11.09 9.64 -13.94
C THR A 130 10.05 8.77 -13.24
N GLY A 131 8.76 9.06 -13.43
CA GLY A 131 7.59 8.47 -12.76
C GLY A 131 7.38 6.94 -12.86
N SER A 132 8.42 6.14 -13.10
CA SER A 132 8.32 4.69 -13.20
C SER A 132 8.54 3.93 -11.89
N ASP A 133 9.18 4.54 -10.89
CA ASP A 133 9.55 3.89 -9.62
C ASP A 133 8.46 4.00 -8.55
N ASP A 134 7.67 5.09 -8.56
CA ASP A 134 6.60 5.33 -7.58
C ASP A 134 5.51 4.27 -7.62
N LYS A 135 5.13 3.80 -8.81
CA LYS A 135 4.13 2.74 -8.98
C LYS A 135 4.59 1.44 -8.33
N SER A 136 5.83 1.04 -8.54
CA SER A 136 6.37 -0.21 -8.00
C SER A 136 6.55 -0.15 -6.47
N VAL A 137 6.91 1.01 -5.94
CA VAL A 137 6.98 1.27 -4.49
C VAL A 137 5.59 1.17 -3.88
N PHE A 138 4.61 1.85 -4.47
CA PHE A 138 3.23 1.83 -4.01
C PHE A 138 2.65 0.41 -4.04
N GLN A 139 2.90 -0.33 -5.12
CA GLN A 139 2.41 -1.71 -5.28
C GLN A 139 2.95 -2.66 -4.20
N ARG A 140 4.20 -2.50 -3.75
CA ARG A 140 4.76 -3.34 -2.68
C ARG A 140 4.06 -3.18 -1.32
N GLY A 141 3.47 -2.01 -1.08
CA GLY A 141 2.69 -1.73 0.14
C GLY A 141 1.22 -2.13 0.07
N MET A 142 0.75 -2.63 -1.08
CA MET A 142 -0.66 -2.94 -1.29
C MET A 142 -1.00 -4.39 -0.95
N ILE A 143 -2.16 -4.59 -0.32
CA ILE A 143 -2.77 -5.91 -0.11
C ILE A 143 -3.41 -6.42 -1.41
N PHE A 144 -3.99 -5.53 -2.22
CA PHE A 144 -4.63 -5.84 -3.49
C PHE A 144 -3.77 -5.38 -4.66
N PRO A 145 -3.79 -6.08 -5.81
CA PRO A 145 -3.01 -5.68 -6.98
C PRO A 145 -3.49 -4.32 -7.52
N ILE A 146 -2.58 -3.54 -8.08
CA ILE A 146 -2.91 -2.29 -8.80
C ILE A 146 -3.85 -2.58 -9.97
N GLY A 147 -3.62 -3.66 -10.68
CA GLY A 147 -4.41 -4.03 -11.85
C GLY A 147 -3.89 -3.43 -13.16
N GLU A 148 -4.72 -3.57 -14.21
CA GLU A 148 -4.42 -3.10 -15.55
C GLU A 148 -4.84 -1.64 -15.72
N PRO A 149 -4.27 -0.91 -16.71
CA PRO A 149 -4.73 0.44 -17.04
C PRO A 149 -6.24 0.47 -17.27
N ASN A 150 -6.91 1.42 -16.65
CA ASN A 150 -8.38 1.55 -16.70
C ASN A 150 -8.85 2.19 -18.01
N THR A 151 -8.55 1.56 -19.14
CA THR A 151 -8.81 2.10 -20.48
C THR A 151 -10.31 2.24 -20.80
N ALA A 152 -11.14 1.33 -20.27
CA ALA A 152 -12.58 1.33 -20.55
C ALA A 152 -13.29 2.57 -19.98
N TYR A 153 -12.80 3.13 -18.91
CA TYR A 153 -13.39 4.30 -18.24
C TYR A 153 -12.48 5.54 -18.32
N ALA A 154 -11.37 5.49 -19.05
CA ALA A 154 -10.37 6.57 -19.10
C ALA A 154 -10.97 7.96 -19.41
N GLN A 155 -11.99 8.02 -20.25
CA GLN A 155 -12.72 9.27 -20.59
C GLN A 155 -13.38 9.96 -19.38
N TYR A 156 -13.62 9.24 -18.29
CA TYR A 156 -14.25 9.74 -17.07
C TYR A 156 -13.24 10.05 -15.95
N PHE A 157 -11.94 10.03 -16.27
CA PHE A 157 -10.87 10.28 -15.32
C PHE A 157 -9.93 11.37 -15.81
N THR A 158 -9.51 12.26 -14.92
CA THR A 158 -8.38 13.13 -15.13
C THR A 158 -7.14 12.44 -14.57
N GLY A 159 -6.13 12.15 -15.40
CA GLY A 159 -4.93 11.42 -15.01
C GLY A 159 -5.06 9.90 -15.19
N ASN A 160 -4.05 9.15 -14.76
CA ASN A 160 -3.96 7.72 -14.96
C ASN A 160 -4.59 6.96 -13.78
N SER A 161 -5.39 5.96 -14.09
CA SER A 161 -5.97 5.03 -13.12
C SER A 161 -5.85 3.58 -13.59
N TYR A 162 -5.93 2.66 -12.64
CA TYR A 162 -5.81 1.22 -12.86
C TYR A 162 -6.96 0.51 -12.18
N LEU A 163 -7.32 -0.66 -12.66
CA LEU A 163 -8.43 -1.44 -12.16
C LEU A 163 -8.07 -2.91 -12.05
N ALA A 164 -8.23 -3.47 -10.86
CA ALA A 164 -8.12 -4.90 -10.61
C ALA A 164 -9.47 -5.46 -10.19
N ARG A 165 -9.95 -6.50 -10.90
CA ARG A 165 -11.16 -7.24 -10.50
C ARG A 165 -10.79 -8.18 -9.36
N ILE A 166 -11.35 -7.96 -8.18
CA ILE A 166 -11.06 -8.76 -6.97
C ILE A 166 -12.10 -9.87 -6.83
N SER A 167 -13.36 -9.57 -7.08
CA SER A 167 -14.45 -10.55 -7.12
C SER A 167 -15.32 -10.34 -8.34
N THR A 168 -15.76 -11.43 -8.97
CA THR A 168 -16.65 -11.43 -10.14
C THR A 168 -17.95 -12.17 -9.88
N SER A 169 -18.12 -12.77 -8.70
CA SER A 169 -19.30 -13.58 -8.34
C SER A 169 -19.95 -13.05 -7.06
N GLN A 170 -21.24 -13.29 -6.89
CA GLN A 170 -22.09 -12.88 -5.77
C GLN A 170 -22.12 -11.37 -5.56
N LEU A 171 -21.06 -10.78 -5.00
CA LEU A 171 -20.84 -9.34 -4.89
C LEU A 171 -19.58 -8.98 -5.68
N PRO A 172 -19.71 -8.55 -6.94
CA PRO A 172 -18.56 -8.07 -7.72
C PRO A 172 -18.00 -6.80 -7.11
N PHE A 173 -16.67 -6.74 -7.01
CA PHE A 173 -15.98 -5.52 -6.61
C PHE A 173 -14.57 -5.45 -7.22
N VAL A 174 -14.07 -4.25 -7.26
CA VAL A 174 -12.79 -3.92 -7.89
C VAL A 174 -11.91 -3.15 -6.93
N ASN A 175 -10.60 -3.26 -7.10
CA ASN A 175 -9.64 -2.31 -6.57
C ASN A 175 -9.37 -1.28 -7.66
N VAL A 176 -9.68 -0.01 -7.38
CA VAL A 176 -9.39 1.12 -8.26
C VAL A 176 -8.18 1.85 -7.69
N THR A 177 -7.14 2.00 -8.50
CA THR A 177 -5.90 2.67 -8.13
C THR A 177 -5.70 3.90 -8.98
N PHE A 178 -5.33 5.00 -8.33
CA PHE A 178 -5.15 6.33 -8.91
C PHE A 178 -3.70 6.77 -8.73
N GLU A 179 -3.10 7.27 -9.79
CA GLU A 179 -1.84 8.03 -9.68
C GLU A 179 -2.07 9.36 -8.93
N PRO A 180 -1.02 9.99 -8.39
CA PRO A 180 -1.12 11.33 -7.81
C PRO A 180 -1.88 12.28 -8.73
N ARG A 181 -2.79 13.09 -8.18
CA ARG A 181 -3.70 14.01 -8.89
C ARG A 181 -4.79 13.35 -9.74
N CYS A 182 -4.78 12.03 -9.93
CA CYS A 182 -5.83 11.37 -10.70
C CYS A 182 -7.15 11.36 -9.92
N ARG A 183 -8.24 11.69 -10.58
CA ARG A 183 -9.59 11.73 -10.04
C ARG A 183 -10.62 11.38 -11.11
N ASN A 184 -11.74 10.81 -10.71
CA ASN A 184 -12.85 10.62 -11.63
C ASN A 184 -13.73 11.88 -11.72
N ASN A 185 -14.57 11.90 -12.74
CA ASN A 185 -15.58 12.93 -12.91
C ASN A 185 -16.64 12.85 -11.80
N TRP A 186 -17.41 13.91 -11.64
CA TRP A 186 -18.69 13.83 -10.96
C TRP A 186 -19.54 12.70 -11.56
N HIS A 187 -20.19 11.92 -10.70
CA HIS A 187 -21.05 10.82 -11.15
C HIS A 187 -22.11 10.51 -10.10
N ILE A 188 -23.13 9.76 -10.55
CA ILE A 188 -24.26 9.34 -9.71
C ILE A 188 -24.47 7.86 -9.91
N HIS A 189 -24.64 7.13 -8.82
CA HIS A 189 -25.16 5.76 -8.83
C HIS A 189 -26.66 5.81 -8.58
N ASN A 190 -27.44 5.67 -9.64
CA ASN A 190 -28.91 5.71 -9.59
C ASN A 190 -29.49 4.36 -9.17
N ALA A 191 -30.56 4.36 -8.42
CA ALA A 191 -31.40 3.20 -8.13
C ALA A 191 -32.78 3.65 -7.70
N THR A 192 -33.81 2.81 -7.93
CA THR A 192 -35.19 3.09 -7.44
C THR A 192 -35.40 2.60 -6.01
N LYS A 193 -34.56 1.65 -5.55
CA LYS A 193 -34.52 1.15 -4.18
C LYS A 193 -33.16 0.55 -3.87
N GLY A 194 -32.63 0.80 -2.67
CA GLY A 194 -31.24 0.44 -2.34
C GLY A 194 -30.25 1.17 -3.24
N GLY A 195 -29.19 0.50 -3.68
CA GLY A 195 -28.20 1.04 -4.60
C GLY A 195 -27.23 2.03 -3.95
N GLY A 196 -26.47 2.72 -4.80
CA GLY A 196 -25.36 3.57 -4.38
C GLY A 196 -24.02 2.88 -4.49
N GLN A 197 -22.99 3.49 -3.95
CA GLN A 197 -21.62 2.96 -3.97
C GLN A 197 -21.02 2.92 -2.57
N MET A 198 -20.21 1.90 -2.30
CA MET A 198 -19.37 1.84 -1.11
C MET A 198 -17.91 1.83 -1.52
N LEU A 199 -17.11 2.65 -0.85
CA LEU A 199 -15.65 2.72 -1.02
C LEU A 199 -14.98 2.33 0.28
N VAL A 200 -13.90 1.56 0.19
CA VAL A 200 -13.04 1.22 1.32
C VAL A 200 -11.59 1.58 0.95
N GLY A 201 -11.02 2.58 1.59
CA GLY A 201 -9.63 2.94 1.41
C GLY A 201 -8.71 1.80 1.81
N VAL A 202 -7.76 1.43 0.94
CA VAL A 202 -6.84 0.29 1.19
C VAL A 202 -5.37 0.66 1.09
N ALA A 203 -5.02 1.75 0.39
CA ALA A 203 -3.64 2.23 0.32
C ALA A 203 -3.58 3.72 -0.06
N GLY A 204 -2.52 4.40 0.39
CA GLY A 204 -2.29 5.80 0.07
C GLY A 204 -3.31 6.76 0.66
N ARG A 205 -3.49 7.93 0.00
CA ARG A 205 -4.33 9.02 0.46
C ARG A 205 -5.15 9.60 -0.70
N GLY A 206 -6.43 9.78 -0.49
CA GLY A 206 -7.37 10.29 -1.49
C GLY A 206 -8.48 11.13 -0.89
N TRP A 207 -9.38 11.56 -1.76
CA TRP A 207 -10.50 12.42 -1.46
C TRP A 207 -11.82 11.81 -1.96
N TYR A 208 -12.88 12.10 -1.22
CA TYR A 208 -14.28 11.90 -1.62
C TYR A 208 -15.04 13.20 -1.37
N GLN A 209 -15.94 13.57 -2.28
CA GLN A 209 -16.80 14.73 -2.08
C GLN A 209 -18.17 14.51 -2.69
N GLU A 210 -19.21 14.83 -1.93
CA GLU A 210 -20.56 14.99 -2.43
C GLU A 210 -20.80 16.45 -2.85
N GLU A 211 -21.63 16.66 -3.87
CA GLU A 211 -21.97 18.00 -4.33
C GLU A 211 -22.51 18.86 -3.20
N GLY A 212 -21.99 20.08 -3.06
CA GLY A 212 -22.37 21.02 -2.01
C GLY A 212 -21.85 20.71 -0.60
N LYS A 213 -21.06 19.65 -0.41
CA LYS A 213 -20.45 19.31 0.87
C LYS A 213 -18.91 19.49 0.85
N PRO A 214 -18.28 19.69 2.01
CA PRO A 214 -16.82 19.63 2.11
C PRO A 214 -16.26 18.28 1.65
N ALA A 215 -15.07 18.28 1.04
CA ALA A 215 -14.38 17.05 0.73
C ALA A 215 -13.93 16.34 2.02
N GLN A 216 -14.01 15.00 1.98
CA GLN A 216 -13.55 14.11 3.04
C GLN A 216 -12.29 13.37 2.59
N GLU A 217 -11.29 13.34 3.45
CA GLU A 217 -10.08 12.54 3.21
C GLU A 217 -10.36 11.04 3.36
N ILE A 218 -9.78 10.25 2.45
CA ILE A 218 -9.83 8.79 2.52
C ILE A 218 -8.42 8.26 2.78
N LEU A 219 -8.27 7.59 3.91
CA LEU A 219 -7.07 6.84 4.29
C LEU A 219 -7.38 5.34 4.34
N PRO A 220 -6.36 4.45 4.42
CA PRO A 220 -6.59 3.02 4.63
C PRO A 220 -7.47 2.76 5.86
N GLY A 221 -8.55 1.98 5.66
CA GLY A 221 -9.56 1.72 6.68
C GLY A 221 -10.75 2.68 6.67
N THR A 222 -10.69 3.81 5.95
CA THR A 222 -11.86 4.70 5.78
C THR A 222 -12.92 4.01 4.92
N VAL A 223 -14.16 4.04 5.38
CA VAL A 223 -15.32 3.52 4.64
C VAL A 223 -16.26 4.66 4.29
N ILE A 224 -16.59 4.80 3.01
CA ILE A 224 -17.56 5.78 2.49
C ILE A 224 -18.75 5.01 1.96
N HIS A 225 -19.94 5.49 2.26
CA HIS A 225 -21.18 5.08 1.60
C HIS A 225 -21.77 6.28 0.86
N ALA A 226 -21.72 6.27 -0.45
CA ALA A 226 -22.42 7.20 -1.33
C ALA A 226 -23.83 6.64 -1.62
N PRO A 227 -24.91 7.21 -1.06
CA PRO A 227 -26.27 6.75 -1.32
C PRO A 227 -26.66 6.88 -2.79
N ALA A 228 -27.63 6.08 -3.24
CA ALA A 228 -28.18 6.24 -4.58
C ALA A 228 -28.72 7.65 -4.82
N GLY A 229 -28.48 8.19 -6.01
CA GLY A 229 -28.88 9.54 -6.41
C GLY A 229 -27.97 10.67 -5.91
N VAL A 230 -26.95 10.37 -5.13
CA VAL A 230 -26.00 11.39 -4.65
C VAL A 230 -24.89 11.63 -5.69
N LYS A 231 -24.78 12.87 -6.16
CA LYS A 231 -23.68 13.30 -7.04
C LYS A 231 -22.41 13.43 -6.24
N HIS A 232 -21.36 12.71 -6.64
CA HIS A 232 -20.07 12.68 -5.93
C HIS A 232 -18.91 12.40 -6.88
N TRP A 233 -17.71 12.59 -6.37
CA TRP A 233 -16.47 12.20 -7.01
C TRP A 233 -15.46 11.68 -5.97
N HIS A 234 -14.43 10.96 -6.42
CA HIS A 234 -13.30 10.52 -5.62
C HIS A 234 -12.03 10.42 -6.45
N GLY A 235 -10.88 10.46 -5.78
CA GLY A 235 -9.58 10.42 -6.44
C GLY A 235 -8.42 10.51 -5.48
N ALA A 236 -7.20 10.44 -6.01
CA ALA A 236 -5.96 10.56 -5.26
C ALA A 236 -5.74 12.00 -4.75
N ALA A 237 -4.95 12.14 -3.69
CA ALA A 237 -4.36 13.43 -3.33
C ALA A 237 -3.25 13.83 -4.32
N ALA A 238 -2.84 15.10 -4.31
CA ALA A 238 -1.88 15.61 -5.30
C ALA A 238 -0.48 15.00 -5.15
N ASP A 239 -0.11 14.58 -3.97
CA ASP A 239 1.19 14.08 -3.56
C ASP A 239 1.21 12.60 -3.19
N SER A 240 0.10 11.88 -3.42
CA SER A 240 -0.02 10.47 -3.03
C SER A 240 -0.73 9.64 -4.09
N TRP A 241 -0.23 8.45 -4.35
CA TRP A 241 -1.03 7.37 -4.91
C TRP A 241 -2.19 7.06 -3.97
N PHE A 242 -3.28 6.56 -4.51
CA PHE A 242 -4.46 6.17 -3.75
C PHE A 242 -5.08 4.91 -4.32
N ALA A 243 -5.54 4.01 -3.44
CA ALA A 243 -6.32 2.85 -3.85
C ALA A 243 -7.48 2.61 -2.88
N HIS A 244 -8.63 2.24 -3.46
CA HIS A 244 -9.79 1.83 -2.70
C HIS A 244 -10.51 0.66 -3.36
N LEU A 245 -11.18 -0.16 -2.56
CA LEU A 245 -12.18 -1.09 -3.08
C LEU A 245 -13.46 -0.32 -3.42
N ALA A 246 -14.05 -0.63 -4.56
CA ALA A 246 -15.33 -0.08 -5.00
C ALA A 246 -16.36 -1.21 -5.13
N PHE A 247 -17.46 -1.04 -4.43
CA PHE A 247 -18.62 -1.94 -4.46
C PHE A 247 -19.84 -1.18 -4.97
N GLU A 248 -20.55 -1.76 -5.91
CA GLU A 248 -21.91 -1.33 -6.19
C GLU A 248 -22.86 -1.92 -5.15
N VAL A 249 -23.57 -1.08 -4.41
CA VAL A 249 -24.54 -1.55 -3.43
C VAL A 249 -25.73 -2.16 -4.18
N PRO A 250 -26.17 -3.38 -3.84
CA PRO A 250 -27.31 -4.00 -4.51
C PRO A 250 -28.56 -3.12 -4.46
N GLY A 251 -29.24 -2.99 -5.59
CA GLY A 251 -30.44 -2.15 -5.73
C GLY A 251 -31.30 -2.55 -6.91
N GLU A 252 -32.48 -1.92 -7.01
CA GLU A 252 -33.42 -2.12 -8.11
C GLU A 252 -33.23 -1.01 -9.17
N ASN A 253 -33.20 -1.36 -10.46
CA ASN A 253 -33.02 -0.45 -11.60
C ASN A 253 -31.74 0.42 -11.46
N THR A 254 -30.63 -0.21 -11.12
CA THR A 254 -29.35 0.48 -10.94
C THR A 254 -28.77 0.94 -12.28
N SER A 255 -28.17 2.15 -12.28
CA SER A 255 -27.40 2.68 -13.41
C SER A 255 -26.40 3.72 -12.94
N ASN A 256 -25.32 3.89 -13.71
CA ASN A 256 -24.27 4.88 -13.43
C ASN A 256 -24.39 6.02 -14.44
N GLU A 257 -24.39 7.25 -13.94
CA GLU A 257 -24.41 8.47 -14.73
C GLU A 257 -23.11 9.24 -14.52
N TRP A 258 -22.34 9.42 -15.60
CA TRP A 258 -21.10 10.19 -15.61
C TRP A 258 -21.37 11.61 -16.04
N LEU A 259 -20.83 12.57 -15.29
CA LEU A 259 -21.04 14.00 -15.45
C LEU A 259 -19.71 14.72 -15.78
N GLU A 260 -19.67 16.01 -15.48
CA GLU A 260 -18.53 16.87 -15.75
C GLU A 260 -17.27 16.53 -14.92
N PRO A 261 -16.06 16.81 -15.41
CA PRO A 261 -14.84 16.67 -14.63
C PRO A 261 -14.78 17.72 -13.50
N ILE A 262 -13.98 17.41 -12.47
CA ILE A 262 -13.65 18.35 -11.40
C ILE A 262 -12.64 19.36 -11.95
N ALA A 263 -12.93 20.66 -11.84
CA ALA A 263 -12.01 21.71 -12.22
C ALA A 263 -10.72 21.66 -11.39
N ASP A 264 -9.57 21.94 -12.04
CA ASP A 264 -8.27 21.91 -11.34
C ASP A 264 -8.22 22.94 -10.20
N GLU A 265 -8.85 24.10 -10.37
CA GLU A 265 -8.92 25.14 -9.35
C GLU A 265 -9.68 24.69 -8.09
N GLU A 266 -10.68 23.82 -8.23
CA GLU A 266 -11.43 23.26 -7.09
C GLU A 266 -10.64 22.16 -6.42
N TYR A 267 -10.06 21.27 -7.20
CA TYR A 267 -9.24 20.19 -6.70
C TYR A 267 -8.00 20.71 -5.94
N ASP A 268 -7.32 21.74 -6.44
CA ASP A 268 -6.11 22.29 -5.83
C ASP A 268 -6.37 22.97 -4.48
N LYS A 269 -7.61 23.37 -4.18
CA LYS A 269 -7.97 23.87 -2.84
C LYS A 269 -7.88 22.82 -1.75
N LEU A 270 -7.98 21.53 -2.10
CA LEU A 270 -7.92 20.42 -1.15
C LEU A 270 -6.50 20.07 -0.70
N GLN A 271 -5.48 20.62 -1.37
CA GLN A 271 -4.07 20.30 -1.13
C GLN A 271 -3.35 21.27 -0.18
N ARG A 272 -4.11 22.12 0.51
CA ARG A 272 -3.57 23.17 1.40
C ARG A 272 -3.64 22.78 2.87
#